data_348688ace89c72771956eb83352eb951
#
_entry.id   348688ace89c72771956eb83352eb951
#
_cell.length_a   1.000
_cell.length_b   1.000
_cell.length_c   1.000
_cell.angle_alpha   90.00
_cell.angle_beta   90.00
_cell.angle_gamma   90.00
#
_symmetry.space_group_name_H-M   'P 1'
#
loop_
_entity.id
_entity.type
_entity.pdbx_description
1 polymer ?
#
loop_
_entity_poly.entity_id
_entity_poly.type
_entity_poly.pdbx_seq_one_letter_code
_entity_poly.pdbx_strand_id
1 'polypeptide(L)'
;MFDMGRRIETPVRPDEFRVRAMSASEKPSHIDKDTAHSGTANEIHAYYQQQERPPDGISACRDIMSKRVITLKPDDSINTAWNTLSDCGFHHLPVIDDKRNVVAILSDRDLLQALVHNADIWDNSMMDVAAHPVVCVLQSTDIRQASNILYEYDIGALPVLNDEHQLCGIITRSDVLKLLSHYGPM
;
A
#
# COMPACT_ATOMS: atom_id res chain seq x y z
N MET A 1 -30.33 -1.26 -14.57
CA MET A 1 -29.95 0.13 -14.84
C MET A 1 -29.11 0.58 -13.65
N PHE A 2 -27.80 0.26 -13.67
CA PHE A 2 -26.86 0.60 -12.59
C PHE A 2 -25.95 1.71 -13.13
N ASP A 3 -26.12 2.89 -12.57
CA ASP A 3 -25.31 4.07 -12.83
C ASP A 3 -23.96 3.89 -12.11
N MET A 4 -22.90 3.64 -12.86
CA MET A 4 -21.52 3.65 -12.37
C MET A 4 -20.84 4.93 -12.83
N GLY A 5 -21.24 6.05 -12.25
CA GLY A 5 -20.61 7.34 -12.46
C GLY A 5 -19.23 7.44 -11.81
N ARG A 6 -18.21 6.77 -12.35
CA ARG A 6 -16.82 7.17 -12.12
C ARG A 6 -16.47 8.25 -13.13
N ARG A 7 -16.37 9.49 -12.65
CA ARG A 7 -15.72 10.56 -13.40
C ARG A 7 -14.28 10.13 -13.68
N ILE A 8 -13.97 9.97 -14.97
CA ILE A 8 -12.59 9.92 -15.45
C ILE A 8 -12.08 11.35 -15.32
N GLU A 9 -11.29 11.62 -14.27
CA GLU A 9 -10.58 12.88 -14.17
C GLU A 9 -9.43 12.88 -15.17
N THR A 10 -9.26 13.99 -15.85
CA THR A 10 -8.25 14.25 -16.89
C THR A 10 -6.83 14.00 -16.32
N PRO A 11 -5.87 13.51 -17.13
CA PRO A 11 -4.52 13.26 -16.66
C PRO A 11 -3.85 14.53 -16.12
N VAL A 12 -3.47 14.46 -14.86
CA VAL A 12 -2.72 15.51 -14.15
C VAL A 12 -1.30 15.58 -14.73
N ARG A 13 -0.78 16.78 -14.95
CA ARG A 13 0.54 17.01 -15.52
C ARG A 13 1.65 16.50 -14.57
N PRO A 14 2.82 16.09 -15.09
CA PRO A 14 3.90 15.46 -14.30
C PRO A 14 4.49 16.32 -13.17
N ASP A 15 4.27 17.61 -13.17
CA ASP A 15 4.74 18.59 -12.20
C ASP A 15 3.84 18.71 -10.93
N GLU A 16 2.68 18.02 -10.91
CA GLU A 16 1.74 18.01 -9.78
C GLU A 16 1.79 16.73 -8.92
N PHE A 17 2.73 15.83 -9.14
CA PHE A 17 2.90 14.63 -8.31
C PHE A 17 3.39 15.01 -6.91
N ARG A 18 2.46 15.36 -6.04
CA ARG A 18 2.76 15.49 -4.60
C ARG A 18 2.68 14.12 -3.96
N VAL A 19 3.83 13.54 -3.64
CA VAL A 19 3.93 12.48 -2.64
C VAL A 19 3.44 13.09 -1.33
N ARG A 20 2.22 12.75 -0.91
CA ARG A 20 1.69 13.21 0.37
C ARG A 20 2.24 12.31 1.46
N ALA A 21 3.36 12.72 2.06
CA ALA A 21 3.81 12.15 3.31
C ALA A 21 2.83 12.61 4.41
N MET A 22 2.04 11.69 4.94
CA MET A 22 1.16 12.01 6.07
C MET A 22 2.01 12.18 7.32
N SER A 23 1.95 13.37 7.94
CA SER A 23 2.60 13.65 9.22
C SER A 23 1.79 13.08 10.37
N ALA A 24 2.47 12.72 11.47
CA ALA A 24 1.90 12.08 12.66
C ALA A 24 0.79 12.86 13.40
N SER A 25 0.32 14.00 12.87
CA SER A 25 -0.63 14.91 13.53
C SER A 25 -2.05 14.93 12.93
N GLU A 26 -2.33 14.24 11.82
CA GLU A 26 -3.70 14.19 11.26
C GLU A 26 -4.53 13.09 11.93
N LYS A 27 -5.38 13.48 12.86
CA LYS A 27 -6.39 12.59 13.43
C LYS A 27 -7.54 12.42 12.45
N PRO A 28 -8.02 11.19 12.19
CA PRO A 28 -9.25 10.99 11.40
C PRO A 28 -10.45 11.54 12.17
N SER A 29 -11.17 12.47 11.57
CA SER A 29 -12.45 12.96 12.06
C SER A 29 -13.58 12.15 11.42
N HIS A 30 -14.31 11.45 12.21
CA HIS A 30 -15.57 10.73 12.08
C HIS A 30 -15.48 9.20 12.17
N ILE A 31 -15.74 8.74 13.39
CA ILE A 31 -16.31 7.41 13.64
C ILE A 31 -17.78 7.66 13.95
N ASP A 32 -18.68 7.19 13.10
CA ASP A 32 -20.10 7.17 13.38
C ASP A 32 -20.40 6.24 14.56
N LYS A 33 -21.09 6.78 15.59
CA LYS A 33 -21.27 6.16 16.90
C LYS A 33 -22.46 5.19 16.99
N ASP A 34 -23.01 4.67 15.90
CA ASP A 34 -24.30 3.97 15.92
C ASP A 34 -24.28 2.46 15.63
N THR A 35 -23.15 1.77 15.90
CA THR A 35 -23.16 0.29 16.00
C THR A 35 -22.48 -0.17 17.27
N ALA A 36 -23.08 0.19 18.41
CA ALA A 36 -22.64 -0.29 19.71
C ALA A 36 -23.12 -1.73 19.94
N HIS A 37 -22.24 -2.71 19.77
CA HIS A 37 -22.35 -3.96 20.53
C HIS A 37 -22.00 -3.65 21.97
N SER A 38 -22.87 -4.01 22.89
CA SER A 38 -22.87 -3.69 24.33
C SER A 38 -21.77 -4.47 25.09
N GLY A 39 -20.51 -4.15 24.86
CA GLY A 39 -19.43 -4.43 25.79
C GLY A 39 -19.24 -3.19 26.67
N THR A 40 -19.10 -3.37 27.98
CA THR A 40 -18.87 -2.24 28.89
C THR A 40 -17.58 -1.53 28.52
N ALA A 41 -17.52 -0.20 28.65
CA ALA A 41 -16.33 0.62 28.32
C ALA A 41 -15.05 0.10 29.00
N ASN A 42 -15.19 -0.59 30.15
CA ASN A 42 -14.07 -1.23 30.86
C ASN A 42 -13.52 -2.48 30.16
N GLU A 43 -14.36 -3.28 29.49
CA GLU A 43 -13.92 -4.47 28.74
C GLU A 43 -13.20 -4.08 27.47
N ILE A 44 -13.69 -3.05 26.78
CA ILE A 44 -13.03 -2.48 25.62
C ILE A 44 -11.67 -1.87 26.01
N HIS A 45 -11.61 -1.17 27.14
CA HIS A 45 -10.36 -0.58 27.63
C HIS A 45 -9.35 -1.64 28.09
N ALA A 46 -9.82 -2.74 28.73
CA ALA A 46 -8.98 -3.88 29.10
C ALA A 46 -8.44 -4.62 27.87
N TYR A 47 -9.24 -4.76 26.80
CA TYR A 47 -8.81 -5.35 25.53
C TYR A 47 -7.68 -4.54 24.88
N TYR A 48 -7.78 -3.21 24.88
CA TYR A 48 -6.72 -2.34 24.35
C TYR A 48 -5.46 -2.27 25.24
N GLN A 49 -5.60 -2.51 26.56
CA GLN A 49 -4.45 -2.54 27.48
C GLN A 49 -3.71 -3.88 27.48
N GLN A 50 -4.34 -4.97 27.03
CA GLN A 50 -3.72 -6.30 26.89
C GLN A 50 -3.01 -6.51 25.56
N GLN A 51 -3.02 -5.53 24.66
CA GLN A 51 -2.17 -5.59 23.48
C GLN A 51 -0.71 -5.50 23.92
N GLU A 52 -0.09 -6.68 24.10
CA GLU A 52 1.35 -6.78 24.28
C GLU A 52 2.01 -6.00 23.15
N ARG A 53 2.84 -5.03 23.53
CA ARG A 53 3.67 -4.32 22.56
C ARG A 53 4.55 -5.36 21.87
N PRO A 54 4.75 -5.25 20.55
CA PRO A 54 5.80 -6.05 19.92
C PRO A 54 7.09 -5.86 20.73
N PRO A 55 7.95 -6.89 20.79
CA PRO A 55 9.17 -6.83 21.61
C PRO A 55 9.91 -5.53 21.35
N ASP A 56 10.50 -4.95 22.42
CA ASP A 56 11.26 -3.72 22.35
C ASP A 56 12.25 -3.82 21.17
N GLY A 57 12.02 -3.02 20.12
CA GLY A 57 12.83 -3.00 18.90
C GLY A 57 12.09 -3.14 17.58
N ILE A 58 10.82 -3.65 17.55
CA ILE A 58 10.03 -3.75 16.32
C ILE A 58 8.87 -2.73 16.40
N SER A 59 9.06 -1.55 15.86
CA SER A 59 8.05 -0.49 15.91
C SER A 59 7.87 0.27 14.60
N ALA A 60 8.87 0.29 13.73
CA ALA A 60 8.89 1.06 12.51
C ALA A 60 8.85 0.18 11.25
N CYS A 61 8.40 0.75 10.16
CA CYS A 61 8.32 0.08 8.87
C CYS A 61 9.63 -0.61 8.44
N ARG A 62 10.79 0.01 8.72
CA ARG A 62 12.11 -0.55 8.43
C ARG A 62 12.39 -1.91 9.09
N ASP A 63 11.68 -2.22 10.17
CA ASP A 63 11.91 -3.44 10.96
C ASP A 63 11.25 -4.67 10.34
N ILE A 64 10.16 -4.46 9.57
CA ILE A 64 9.38 -5.53 8.96
C ILE A 64 9.34 -5.49 7.44
N MET A 65 9.74 -4.38 6.79
CA MET A 65 9.68 -4.24 5.34
C MET A 65 10.58 -5.23 4.61
N SER A 66 10.16 -5.65 3.44
CA SER A 66 11.01 -6.32 2.47
C SER A 66 11.95 -5.28 1.84
N LYS A 67 13.28 -5.43 2.08
CA LYS A 67 14.30 -4.49 1.58
C LYS A 67 14.70 -4.76 0.13
N ARG A 68 14.55 -6.01 -0.33
CA ARG A 68 14.82 -6.39 -1.72
C ARG A 68 13.54 -6.18 -2.52
N VAL A 69 13.42 -5.00 -3.13
CA VAL A 69 12.25 -4.62 -3.94
C VAL A 69 12.61 -4.74 -5.41
N ILE A 70 11.81 -5.52 -6.14
CA ILE A 70 11.83 -5.52 -7.60
C ILE A 70 10.88 -4.42 -8.08
N THR A 71 11.32 -3.65 -9.05
CA THR A 71 10.60 -2.47 -9.54
C THR A 71 10.44 -2.54 -11.05
N LEU A 72 9.45 -1.83 -11.56
CA LEU A 72 9.24 -1.58 -12.98
C LEU A 72 9.64 -0.14 -13.31
N LYS A 73 9.83 0.11 -14.61
CA LYS A 73 9.99 1.45 -15.17
C LYS A 73 8.69 1.90 -15.83
N PRO A 74 8.42 3.20 -15.97
CA PRO A 74 7.24 3.71 -16.63
C PRO A 74 7.05 3.20 -18.08
N ASP A 75 8.17 2.91 -18.77
CA ASP A 75 8.18 2.46 -20.17
C ASP A 75 8.01 0.94 -20.33
N ASP A 76 7.96 0.19 -19.22
CA ASP A 76 7.75 -1.25 -19.27
C ASP A 76 6.35 -1.58 -19.81
N SER A 77 6.23 -2.66 -20.58
CA SER A 77 4.95 -3.16 -21.07
C SER A 77 4.21 -3.97 -20.02
N ILE A 78 2.91 -4.12 -20.22
CA ILE A 78 2.06 -5.00 -19.40
C ILE A 78 2.61 -6.44 -19.41
N ASN A 79 3.13 -6.93 -20.55
CA ASN A 79 3.73 -8.25 -20.66
C ASN A 79 4.98 -8.37 -19.77
N THR A 80 5.85 -7.36 -19.75
CA THR A 80 7.03 -7.32 -18.86
C THR A 80 6.61 -7.37 -17.40
N ALA A 81 5.60 -6.58 -17.03
CA ALA A 81 5.08 -6.52 -15.68
C ALA A 81 4.49 -7.86 -15.23
N TRP A 82 3.68 -8.50 -16.09
CA TRP A 82 3.08 -9.81 -15.82
C TRP A 82 4.14 -10.89 -15.58
N ASN A 83 5.13 -10.98 -16.49
CA ASN A 83 6.21 -11.95 -16.36
C ASN A 83 7.00 -11.72 -15.05
N THR A 84 7.28 -10.46 -14.71
CA THR A 84 7.99 -10.12 -13.47
C THR A 84 7.20 -10.54 -12.21
N LEU A 85 5.88 -10.29 -12.17
CA LEU A 85 5.01 -10.73 -11.06
C LEU A 85 5.00 -12.25 -10.95
N SER A 86 4.78 -12.95 -12.08
CA SER A 86 4.66 -14.41 -12.13
C SER A 86 5.96 -15.12 -11.76
N ASP A 87 7.09 -14.70 -12.34
CA ASP A 87 8.39 -15.35 -12.12
C ASP A 87 8.91 -15.16 -10.69
N CYS A 88 8.58 -14.03 -10.08
CA CYS A 88 9.00 -13.72 -8.71
C CYS A 88 7.99 -14.15 -7.64
N GLY A 89 6.76 -14.52 -8.02
CA GLY A 89 5.68 -14.83 -7.08
C GLY A 89 5.24 -13.60 -6.27
N PHE A 90 5.35 -12.42 -6.85
CA PHE A 90 4.93 -11.17 -6.21
C PHE A 90 3.52 -10.76 -6.65
N HIS A 91 2.87 -9.98 -5.81
CA HIS A 91 1.53 -9.45 -6.08
C HIS A 91 1.54 -7.93 -6.33
N HIS A 92 2.64 -7.26 -6.01
CA HIS A 92 2.77 -5.81 -6.15
C HIS A 92 4.18 -5.44 -6.59
N LEU A 93 4.27 -4.54 -7.57
CA LEU A 93 5.52 -3.98 -8.07
C LEU A 93 5.45 -2.46 -8.07
N PRO A 94 6.30 -1.78 -7.28
CA PRO A 94 6.47 -0.34 -7.40
C PRO A 94 7.08 0.02 -8.75
N VAL A 95 6.64 1.13 -9.31
CA VAL A 95 7.19 1.73 -10.52
C VAL A 95 8.02 2.93 -10.13
N ILE A 96 9.25 3.00 -10.60
CA ILE A 96 10.16 4.08 -10.28
C ILE A 96 10.64 4.79 -11.54
N ASP A 97 10.81 6.09 -11.45
CA ASP A 97 11.44 6.90 -12.49
C ASP A 97 12.98 6.78 -12.45
N ASP A 98 13.65 7.44 -13.39
CA ASP A 98 15.13 7.44 -13.48
C ASP A 98 15.80 8.11 -12.24
N LYS A 99 15.06 8.91 -11.50
CA LYS A 99 15.52 9.52 -10.23
C LYS A 99 15.22 8.67 -9.00
N ARG A 100 14.68 7.46 -9.20
CA ARG A 100 14.26 6.52 -8.15
C ARG A 100 13.06 6.98 -7.33
N ASN A 101 12.26 7.93 -7.82
CA ASN A 101 10.99 8.28 -7.21
C ASN A 101 9.94 7.22 -7.56
N VAL A 102 9.08 6.89 -6.60
CA VAL A 102 7.93 6.01 -6.83
C VAL A 102 6.86 6.82 -7.55
N VAL A 103 6.52 6.43 -8.77
CA VAL A 103 5.54 7.13 -9.62
C VAL A 103 4.22 6.39 -9.75
N ALA A 104 4.25 5.06 -9.61
CA ALA A 104 3.06 4.20 -9.64
C ALA A 104 3.29 2.94 -8.81
N ILE A 105 2.24 2.17 -8.58
CA ILE A 105 2.29 0.81 -8.08
C ILE A 105 1.35 -0.05 -8.91
N LEU A 106 1.81 -1.23 -9.30
CA LEU A 106 1.04 -2.19 -10.07
C LEU A 106 0.80 -3.45 -9.25
N SER A 107 -0.44 -3.96 -9.26
CA SER A 107 -0.77 -5.26 -8.68
C SER A 107 -1.20 -6.26 -9.76
N ASP A 108 -1.08 -7.56 -9.43
CA ASP A 108 -1.64 -8.65 -10.26
C ASP A 108 -3.15 -8.49 -10.46
N ARG A 109 -3.86 -7.97 -9.46
CA ARG A 109 -5.30 -7.68 -9.54
C ARG A 109 -5.61 -6.61 -10.59
N ASP A 110 -4.82 -5.53 -10.66
CA ASP A 110 -5.00 -4.46 -11.64
C ASP A 110 -4.82 -5.01 -13.05
N LEU A 111 -3.78 -5.84 -13.27
CA LEU A 111 -3.55 -6.51 -14.55
C LEU A 111 -4.68 -7.44 -14.93
N LEU A 112 -5.13 -8.30 -14.03
CA LEU A 112 -6.24 -9.22 -14.28
C LEU A 112 -7.53 -8.46 -14.62
N GLN A 113 -7.80 -7.37 -13.91
CA GLN A 113 -8.97 -6.53 -14.19
C GLN A 113 -8.90 -5.89 -15.59
N ALA A 114 -7.71 -5.40 -15.98
CA ALA A 114 -7.50 -4.82 -17.29
C ALA A 114 -7.67 -5.87 -18.42
N LEU A 115 -7.10 -7.07 -18.24
CA LEU A 115 -7.19 -8.18 -19.20
C LEU A 115 -8.61 -8.70 -19.40
N VAL A 116 -9.45 -8.66 -18.38
CA VAL A 116 -10.87 -9.02 -18.51
C VAL A 116 -11.62 -8.05 -19.44
N HIS A 117 -11.20 -6.78 -19.46
CA HIS A 117 -11.83 -5.75 -20.31
C HIS A 117 -11.27 -5.75 -21.74
N ASN A 118 -9.99 -6.05 -21.89
CA ASN A 118 -9.32 -6.11 -23.18
C ASN A 118 -8.15 -7.11 -23.14
N ALA A 119 -8.24 -8.20 -23.87
CA ALA A 119 -7.22 -9.24 -23.90
C ALA A 119 -5.97 -8.87 -24.73
N ASP A 120 -6.03 -7.82 -25.56
CA ASP A 120 -4.97 -7.43 -26.49
C ASP A 120 -4.11 -6.27 -25.97
N ILE A 121 -3.93 -6.17 -24.64
CA ILE A 121 -3.21 -5.04 -24.01
C ILE A 121 -1.75 -5.33 -23.69
N TRP A 122 -1.23 -6.50 -24.02
CA TRP A 122 0.08 -6.97 -23.56
C TRP A 122 1.24 -6.05 -23.92
N ASP A 123 1.19 -5.39 -25.08
CA ASP A 123 2.22 -4.47 -25.57
C ASP A 123 2.00 -3.02 -25.14
N ASN A 124 0.88 -2.73 -24.46
CA ASN A 124 0.58 -1.41 -23.96
C ASN A 124 1.50 -1.07 -22.77
N SER A 125 1.61 0.21 -22.45
CA SER A 125 2.31 0.67 -21.26
C SER A 125 1.60 0.15 -20.00
N MET A 126 2.37 -0.37 -19.04
CA MET A 126 1.80 -0.77 -17.76
C MET A 126 1.27 0.44 -16.97
N MET A 127 1.69 1.66 -17.29
CA MET A 127 1.16 2.89 -16.68
C MET A 127 -0.31 3.12 -16.97
N ASP A 128 -0.87 2.52 -18.04
CA ASP A 128 -2.30 2.59 -18.36
C ASP A 128 -3.16 1.83 -17.32
N VAL A 129 -2.52 0.94 -16.56
CA VAL A 129 -3.16 0.03 -15.61
C VAL A 129 -2.72 0.28 -14.17
N ALA A 130 -1.47 0.70 -13.98
CA ALA A 130 -0.89 0.92 -12.66
C ALA A 130 -1.63 2.00 -11.87
N ALA A 131 -1.78 1.78 -10.56
CA ALA A 131 -2.41 2.75 -9.66
C ALA A 131 -1.51 3.96 -9.41
N HIS A 132 -2.04 5.15 -9.63
CA HIS A 132 -1.40 6.43 -9.30
C HIS A 132 -2.49 7.48 -8.99
N PRO A 133 -2.26 8.46 -8.08
CA PRO A 133 -1.05 8.63 -7.25
C PRO A 133 -0.86 7.49 -6.23
N VAL A 134 0.40 7.30 -5.78
CA VAL A 134 0.77 6.21 -4.86
C VAL A 134 0.84 6.73 -3.43
N VAL A 135 0.25 5.97 -2.51
CA VAL A 135 0.46 6.18 -1.07
C VAL A 135 1.75 5.47 -0.66
N CYS A 136 2.70 6.23 -0.12
CA CYS A 136 3.97 5.73 0.39
C CYS A 136 4.10 6.05 1.89
N VAL A 137 4.97 5.33 2.59
CA VAL A 137 5.33 5.61 3.99
C VAL A 137 6.83 5.78 4.14
N LEU A 138 7.28 6.49 5.18
CA LEU A 138 8.70 6.57 5.51
C LEU A 138 9.14 5.30 6.26
N GLN A 139 10.41 4.95 6.14
CA GLN A 139 11.00 3.83 6.87
C GLN A 139 10.88 3.97 8.40
N SER A 140 10.74 5.20 8.91
CA SER A 140 10.51 5.53 10.32
C SER A 140 9.04 5.51 10.73
N THR A 141 8.09 5.34 9.80
CA THR A 141 6.66 5.30 10.10
C THR A 141 6.36 4.12 11.03
N ASP A 142 5.53 4.35 12.05
CA ASP A 142 5.06 3.32 12.96
C ASP A 142 4.24 2.25 12.21
N ILE A 143 4.46 0.98 12.55
CA ILE A 143 3.81 -0.17 11.91
C ILE A 143 2.28 -0.10 12.03
N ARG A 144 1.75 0.38 13.16
CA ARG A 144 0.29 0.53 13.35
C ARG A 144 -0.27 1.57 12.40
N GLN A 145 0.46 2.67 12.18
CA GLN A 145 0.05 3.69 11.22
C GLN A 145 0.06 3.12 9.80
N ALA A 146 1.11 2.39 9.41
CA ALA A 146 1.17 1.72 8.11
C ALA A 146 0.03 0.69 7.95
N SER A 147 -0.27 -0.09 9.00
CA SER A 147 -1.37 -1.05 9.01
C SER A 147 -2.74 -0.38 8.85
N ASN A 148 -2.96 0.75 9.52
CA ASN A 148 -4.18 1.53 9.37
C ASN A 148 -4.34 2.07 7.94
N ILE A 149 -3.25 2.56 7.33
CA ILE A 149 -3.27 3.02 5.94
C ILE A 149 -3.65 1.86 4.99
N LEU A 150 -3.02 0.68 5.13
CA LEU A 150 -3.36 -0.50 4.33
C LEU A 150 -4.84 -0.88 4.46
N TYR A 151 -5.40 -0.76 5.66
CA TYR A 151 -6.78 -1.10 5.95
C TYR A 151 -7.76 -0.04 5.43
N GLU A 152 -7.57 1.24 5.79
CA GLU A 152 -8.51 2.32 5.47
C GLU A 152 -8.58 2.64 3.97
N TYR A 153 -7.45 2.54 3.27
CA TYR A 153 -7.41 2.75 1.81
C TYR A 153 -7.67 1.48 1.00
N ASP A 154 -7.90 0.35 1.66
CA ASP A 154 -8.06 -0.98 1.04
C ASP A 154 -6.96 -1.32 0.02
N ILE A 155 -5.72 -0.97 0.33
CA ILE A 155 -4.56 -1.25 -0.52
C ILE A 155 -3.75 -2.43 0.00
N GLY A 156 -3.13 -3.19 -0.90
CA GLY A 156 -2.40 -4.42 -0.57
C GLY A 156 -0.95 -4.20 -0.14
N ALA A 157 -0.34 -3.10 -0.55
CA ALA A 157 1.06 -2.81 -0.31
C ALA A 157 1.34 -1.30 -0.21
N LEU A 158 2.40 -0.96 0.50
CA LEU A 158 2.93 0.40 0.66
C LEU A 158 4.42 0.40 0.30
N PRO A 159 4.83 1.15 -0.72
CA PRO A 159 6.24 1.46 -0.91
C PRO A 159 6.77 2.23 0.31
N VAL A 160 7.97 1.86 0.75
CA VAL A 160 8.65 2.48 1.89
C VAL A 160 9.79 3.33 1.37
N LEU A 161 9.84 4.58 1.82
CA LEU A 161 10.82 5.56 1.42
C LEU A 161 11.84 5.81 2.54
N ASN A 162 13.07 6.08 2.15
CA ASN A 162 14.11 6.59 3.06
C ASN A 162 13.94 8.10 3.31
N ASP A 163 14.87 8.69 4.05
CA ASP A 163 14.83 10.11 4.40
C ASP A 163 15.08 11.04 3.20
N GLU A 164 15.68 10.51 2.12
CA GLU A 164 15.86 11.19 0.82
C GLU A 164 14.65 10.98 -0.12
N HIS A 165 13.55 10.41 0.40
CA HIS A 165 12.32 10.09 -0.35
C HIS A 165 12.52 9.08 -1.50
N GLN A 166 13.57 8.27 -1.46
CA GLN A 166 13.81 7.19 -2.41
C GLN A 166 13.26 5.87 -1.90
N LEU A 167 12.82 5.01 -2.82
CA LEU A 167 12.35 3.67 -2.49
C LEU A 167 13.44 2.85 -1.79
N CYS A 168 13.17 2.38 -0.58
CA CYS A 168 14.08 1.53 0.20
C CYS A 168 13.46 0.22 0.68
N GLY A 169 12.16 0.04 0.50
CA GLY A 169 11.46 -1.18 0.89
C GLY A 169 10.01 -1.21 0.42
N ILE A 170 9.31 -2.28 0.74
CA ILE A 170 7.87 -2.44 0.56
C ILE A 170 7.29 -3.18 1.76
N ILE A 171 6.12 -2.76 2.21
CA ILE A 171 5.33 -3.45 3.24
C ILE A 171 4.00 -3.88 2.62
N THR A 172 3.61 -5.10 2.91
CA THR A 172 2.34 -5.68 2.47
C THR A 172 1.47 -6.07 3.66
N ARG A 173 0.19 -6.36 3.41
CA ARG A 173 -0.72 -6.96 4.41
C ARG A 173 -0.13 -8.25 4.99
N SER A 174 0.58 -9.04 4.17
CA SER A 174 1.23 -10.28 4.61
C SER A 174 2.35 -10.05 5.62
N ASP A 175 3.11 -8.97 5.50
CA ASP A 175 4.17 -8.64 6.46
C ASP A 175 3.57 -8.28 7.83
N VAL A 176 2.46 -7.54 7.84
CA VAL A 176 1.71 -7.23 9.06
C VAL A 176 1.12 -8.49 9.69
N LEU A 177 0.50 -9.38 8.89
CA LEU A 177 -0.04 -10.64 9.38
C LEU A 177 1.08 -11.54 9.92
N LYS A 178 2.22 -11.60 9.27
CA LYS A 178 3.40 -12.34 9.73
C LYS A 178 3.90 -11.82 11.08
N LEU A 179 3.95 -10.50 11.25
CA LEU A 179 4.29 -9.90 12.55
C LEU A 179 3.31 -10.35 13.63
N LEU A 180 2.00 -10.26 13.37
CA LEU A 180 0.97 -10.69 14.31
C LEU A 180 1.05 -12.19 14.64
N SER A 181 1.37 -13.03 13.66
CA SER A 181 1.50 -14.49 13.89
C SER A 181 2.69 -14.87 14.76
N HIS A 182 3.72 -14.03 14.82
CA HIS A 182 4.90 -14.28 15.64
C HIS A 182 4.81 -13.66 17.04
N TYR A 183 4.08 -12.55 17.17
CA TYR A 183 4.06 -11.74 18.37
C TYR A 183 2.64 -11.38 18.84
N GLY A 184 1.61 -11.87 18.17
CA GLY A 184 0.23 -11.69 18.60
C GLY A 184 -0.11 -12.63 19.76
N PRO A 185 -1.13 -12.30 20.56
CA PRO A 185 -1.63 -13.21 21.59
C PRO A 185 -2.09 -14.52 20.95
N MET A 186 -1.61 -15.64 21.44
CA MET A 186 -2.17 -16.96 21.13
C MET A 186 -3.54 -17.12 21.79
#